data_4263c01f5d2cd0474e45606ea566208d
#
_entry.id   4263c01f5d2cd0474e45606ea566208d
#
_cell.length_a   1.000
_cell.length_b   1.000
_cell.length_c   1.000
_cell.angle_alpha   90.00
_cell.angle_beta   90.00
_cell.angle_gamma   90.00
#
_symmetry.space_group_name_H-M   'P 1'
#
loop_
_entity.id
_entity.type
_entity.pdbx_description
1 polymer ?
#
loop_
_entity_poly.entity_id
_entity_poly.type
_entity_poly.pdbx_seq_one_letter_code
_entity_poly.pdbx_strand_id
1 'polypeptide(L)'
;MGRHRDPGTSTTRSAGGPAEAPAGRVGRARVALLALLGSVLVPLVFAGLRSVLWLLVGMAGLALAAVGVWWTLAHTGALRVLGVLLSVTAPLTVLALYAASGMLGPACLSLALWALAVMAAHTALAPSHGARKPEPAAVPRRPWIVMNPRSGGGKVGRFQLVDKARAAGAEVVLLDAGQDVVDLARRAVAEGADLLAVAGGDGTQALVAEVAARHDVPFAVIPAGTRNHFALDLGLDREDPAAALEALTDGVEIRVDLGFAADRVFVNNASFGTYASVVADPAYRDAKVHTALQTLPGLLAGKDAATLRMRADAARADGLQALLVSNNPYRRAVDSAHPGRRQRLDSGRLGVLCVRVDNTVQAARLVRGPRSGSVMRLDAEEVVVEADSDTVAVGIDGEYVTLPSPVVCRSSPAALRVVVPRHRPGVPTAAGPADWPRVTRLALGRLAPHHGPRPATA
;
A
#
# COMPACT_ATOMS: atom_id res chain seq x y z
N MET A 1 -23.14 64.42 3.25
CA MET A 1 -22.74 63.90 1.92
C MET A 1 -21.69 62.82 2.13
N GLY A 2 -22.09 61.60 2.34
CA GLY A 2 -21.20 60.43 2.57
C GLY A 2 -21.70 59.28 1.74
N ARG A 3 -20.91 58.85 0.78
CA ARG A 3 -21.24 57.74 -0.14
C ARG A 3 -20.95 56.41 0.56
N HIS A 4 -22.01 55.60 0.74
CA HIS A 4 -21.93 54.15 1.00
C HIS A 4 -21.23 53.46 -0.17
N ARG A 5 -20.22 52.64 0.13
CA ARG A 5 -19.68 51.64 -0.77
C ARG A 5 -20.20 50.26 -0.31
N ASP A 6 -20.99 49.62 -1.13
CA ASP A 6 -21.37 48.22 -1.04
C ASP A 6 -20.15 47.31 -1.29
N PRO A 7 -19.95 46.23 -0.52
CA PRO A 7 -19.11 45.13 -0.89
C PRO A 7 -19.98 43.93 -1.30
N GLY A 8 -20.31 43.88 -2.58
CA GLY A 8 -21.00 42.73 -3.12
C GLY A 8 -20.26 42.18 -4.29
N THR A 9 -19.61 41.03 -4.12
CA THR A 9 -19.56 39.96 -5.14
C THR A 9 -19.00 38.71 -4.46
N SER A 10 -19.89 37.88 -3.94
CA SER A 10 -19.63 36.49 -3.59
C SER A 10 -19.40 35.72 -4.88
N THR A 11 -18.13 35.39 -5.15
CA THR A 11 -17.77 34.38 -6.14
C THR A 11 -18.18 33.00 -5.59
N THR A 12 -19.30 32.50 -6.06
CA THR A 12 -19.73 31.11 -5.94
C THR A 12 -18.63 30.22 -6.53
N ARG A 13 -17.83 29.58 -5.65
CA ARG A 13 -16.97 28.46 -6.05
C ARG A 13 -17.88 27.33 -6.56
N SER A 14 -17.79 27.08 -7.86
CA SER A 14 -18.34 25.94 -8.55
C SER A 14 -17.96 24.66 -7.82
N ALA A 15 -18.97 23.87 -7.45
CA ALA A 15 -18.82 22.52 -6.93
C ALA A 15 -17.99 21.70 -7.91
N GLY A 16 -16.83 21.19 -7.46
CA GLY A 16 -15.94 20.37 -8.26
C GLY A 16 -16.66 19.09 -8.72
N GLY A 17 -16.85 18.98 -10.02
CA GLY A 17 -17.28 17.75 -10.67
C GLY A 17 -16.25 16.63 -10.45
N PRO A 18 -16.59 15.36 -10.75
CA PRO A 18 -15.72 14.20 -10.54
C PRO A 18 -14.39 14.47 -11.27
N ALA A 19 -13.27 14.27 -10.55
CA ALA A 19 -11.94 14.50 -11.08
C ALA A 19 -11.71 13.61 -12.31
N GLU A 20 -11.78 14.19 -13.50
CA GLU A 20 -11.44 13.53 -14.74
C GLU A 20 -9.97 13.11 -14.70
N ALA A 21 -9.71 11.87 -15.12
CA ALA A 21 -8.33 11.41 -15.27
C ALA A 21 -7.60 12.34 -16.24
N PRO A 22 -6.36 12.80 -15.90
CA PRO A 22 -5.64 13.71 -16.77
C PRO A 22 -5.58 13.16 -18.20
N ALA A 23 -6.00 13.98 -19.18
CA ALA A 23 -6.16 13.59 -20.60
C ALA A 23 -4.95 12.82 -21.17
N GLY A 24 -3.74 13.15 -20.72
CA GLY A 24 -2.52 12.45 -21.10
C GLY A 24 -2.42 10.99 -20.60
N ARG A 25 -3.10 10.60 -19.54
CA ARG A 25 -3.12 9.19 -19.05
C ARG A 25 -4.09 8.35 -19.85
N VAL A 26 -5.26 8.91 -20.17
CA VAL A 26 -6.25 8.27 -21.03
C VAL A 26 -5.67 8.02 -22.42
N GLY A 27 -4.96 9.02 -22.98
CA GLY A 27 -4.24 8.89 -24.25
C GLY A 27 -3.22 7.76 -24.24
N ARG A 28 -2.36 7.69 -23.23
CA ARG A 28 -1.37 6.60 -23.08
C ARG A 28 -2.01 5.23 -22.89
N ALA A 29 -3.12 5.13 -22.16
CA ALA A 29 -3.85 3.87 -22.01
C ALA A 29 -4.47 3.41 -23.34
N ARG A 30 -4.98 4.32 -24.18
CA ARG A 30 -5.46 4.02 -25.54
C ARG A 30 -4.34 3.55 -26.45
N VAL A 31 -3.18 4.23 -26.42
CA VAL A 31 -1.98 3.80 -27.17
C VAL A 31 -1.55 2.39 -26.75
N ALA A 32 -1.58 2.07 -25.45
CA ALA A 32 -1.25 0.73 -24.95
C ALA A 32 -2.18 -0.34 -25.52
N LEU A 33 -3.49 -0.10 -25.56
CA LEU A 33 -4.47 -1.06 -26.10
C LEU A 33 -4.36 -1.19 -27.62
N LEU A 34 -4.17 -0.08 -28.35
CA LEU A 34 -4.00 -0.11 -29.81
C LEU A 34 -2.71 -0.85 -30.19
N ALA A 35 -1.61 -0.60 -29.49
CA ALA A 35 -0.36 -1.29 -29.71
C ALA A 35 -0.47 -2.80 -29.38
N LEU A 36 -1.18 -3.17 -28.30
CA LEU A 36 -1.44 -4.57 -27.97
C LEU A 36 -2.27 -5.25 -29.07
N LEU A 37 -3.34 -4.60 -29.52
CA LEU A 37 -4.16 -5.11 -30.63
C LEU A 37 -3.32 -5.28 -31.90
N GLY A 38 -2.51 -4.27 -32.24
CA GLY A 38 -1.61 -4.30 -33.40
C GLY A 38 -0.60 -5.45 -33.31
N SER A 39 -0.07 -5.74 -32.10
CA SER A 39 0.88 -6.84 -31.92
C SER A 39 0.29 -8.22 -32.25
N VAL A 40 -1.03 -8.37 -32.09
CA VAL A 40 -1.75 -9.61 -32.42
C VAL A 40 -2.17 -9.60 -33.91
N LEU A 41 -2.63 -8.44 -34.42
CA LEU A 41 -3.14 -8.34 -35.81
C LEU A 41 -2.04 -8.46 -36.86
N VAL A 42 -0.84 -7.94 -36.58
CA VAL A 42 0.28 -7.99 -37.56
C VAL A 42 0.58 -9.42 -38.01
N PRO A 43 0.91 -10.40 -37.16
CA PRO A 43 1.15 -11.77 -37.62
C PRO A 43 -0.08 -12.41 -38.24
N LEU A 44 -1.30 -12.07 -37.79
CA LEU A 44 -2.54 -12.60 -38.35
C LEU A 44 -2.77 -12.12 -39.80
N VAL A 45 -2.47 -10.86 -40.07
CA VAL A 45 -2.59 -10.29 -41.45
C VAL A 45 -1.57 -10.89 -42.42
N PHE A 46 -0.31 -11.08 -41.95
CA PHE A 46 0.76 -11.59 -42.83
C PHE A 46 0.77 -13.10 -43.00
N ALA A 47 0.36 -13.88 -42.00
CA ALA A 47 0.40 -15.34 -42.02
C ALA A 47 -0.98 -16.01 -41.90
N GLY A 48 -2.05 -15.25 -41.73
CA GLY A 48 -3.38 -15.79 -41.44
C GLY A 48 -3.39 -16.75 -40.24
N LEU A 49 -4.12 -17.85 -40.36
CA LEU A 49 -4.15 -18.88 -39.30
C LEU A 49 -2.79 -19.61 -39.10
N ARG A 50 -1.90 -19.54 -40.09
CA ARG A 50 -0.53 -20.08 -39.94
C ARG A 50 0.31 -19.29 -38.93
N SER A 51 -0.13 -18.11 -38.52
CA SER A 51 0.52 -17.34 -37.45
C SER A 51 0.59 -18.13 -36.12
N VAL A 52 -0.40 -18.99 -35.83
CA VAL A 52 -0.38 -19.89 -34.69
C VAL A 52 0.76 -20.90 -34.77
N LEU A 53 0.98 -21.47 -35.99
CA LEU A 53 2.11 -22.38 -36.21
C LEU A 53 3.45 -21.69 -35.98
N TRP A 54 3.62 -20.47 -36.52
CA TRP A 54 4.84 -19.69 -36.33
C TRP A 54 5.06 -19.32 -34.84
N LEU A 55 4.00 -19.01 -34.10
CA LEU A 55 4.08 -18.79 -32.65
C LEU A 55 4.58 -20.07 -31.93
N LEU A 56 4.04 -21.24 -32.32
CA LEU A 56 4.47 -22.53 -31.72
C LEU A 56 5.94 -22.84 -32.07
N VAL A 57 6.40 -22.54 -33.27
CA VAL A 57 7.82 -22.69 -33.68
C VAL A 57 8.72 -21.79 -32.81
N GLY A 58 8.33 -20.53 -32.62
CA GLY A 58 9.04 -19.60 -31.72
C GLY A 58 9.09 -20.06 -30.30
N MET A 59 7.97 -20.51 -29.75
CA MET A 59 7.88 -21.05 -28.37
C MET A 59 8.72 -22.32 -28.21
N ALA A 60 8.68 -23.26 -29.17
CA ALA A 60 9.48 -24.46 -29.13
C ALA A 60 10.98 -24.15 -29.15
N GLY A 61 11.42 -23.21 -29.99
CA GLY A 61 12.81 -22.76 -30.01
C GLY A 61 13.25 -22.13 -28.70
N LEU A 62 12.40 -21.31 -28.09
CA LEU A 62 12.69 -20.70 -26.78
C LEU A 62 12.77 -21.76 -25.69
N ALA A 63 11.88 -22.75 -25.68
CA ALA A 63 11.89 -23.86 -24.73
C ALA A 63 13.16 -24.70 -24.85
N LEU A 64 13.58 -25.03 -26.09
CA LEU A 64 14.82 -25.75 -26.36
C LEU A 64 16.05 -24.93 -25.90
N ALA A 65 16.07 -23.63 -26.18
CA ALA A 65 17.14 -22.76 -25.69
C ALA A 65 17.21 -22.72 -24.15
N ALA A 66 16.07 -22.65 -23.47
CA ALA A 66 16.01 -22.67 -22.02
C ALA A 66 16.50 -24.01 -21.44
N VAL A 67 16.14 -25.14 -22.06
CA VAL A 67 16.68 -26.46 -21.70
C VAL A 67 18.19 -26.49 -21.91
N GLY A 68 18.69 -25.93 -23.02
CA GLY A 68 20.11 -25.81 -23.29
C GLY A 68 20.86 -25.01 -22.24
N VAL A 69 20.32 -23.86 -21.85
CA VAL A 69 20.89 -23.05 -20.74
C VAL A 69 20.87 -23.82 -19.43
N TRP A 70 19.78 -24.51 -19.11
CA TRP A 70 19.67 -25.33 -17.91
C TRP A 70 20.74 -26.45 -17.88
N TRP A 71 20.92 -27.19 -18.98
CA TRP A 71 21.92 -28.23 -19.05
C TRP A 71 23.36 -27.67 -18.94
N THR A 72 23.60 -26.48 -19.49
CA THR A 72 24.91 -25.80 -19.36
C THR A 72 25.25 -25.46 -17.91
N LEU A 73 24.22 -25.08 -17.11
CA LEU A 73 24.39 -24.68 -15.71
C LEU A 73 24.37 -25.88 -14.74
N ALA A 74 23.51 -26.88 -15.03
CA ALA A 74 23.26 -28.00 -14.12
C ALA A 74 24.17 -29.21 -14.30
N HIS A 75 24.86 -29.34 -15.44
CA HIS A 75 25.67 -30.54 -15.78
C HIS A 75 27.11 -30.20 -16.12
N THR A 76 27.97 -31.25 -16.15
CA THR A 76 29.38 -31.18 -16.57
C THR A 76 29.63 -32.16 -17.71
N GLY A 77 30.77 -32.06 -18.38
CA GLY A 77 31.14 -32.96 -19.49
C GLY A 77 30.31 -32.80 -20.76
N ALA A 78 29.99 -33.89 -21.45
CA ALA A 78 29.32 -33.89 -22.75
C ALA A 78 27.94 -33.22 -22.72
N LEU A 79 27.15 -33.36 -21.65
CA LEU A 79 25.84 -32.73 -21.50
C LEU A 79 25.93 -31.20 -21.43
N ARG A 80 26.99 -30.66 -20.81
CA ARG A 80 27.25 -29.22 -20.81
C ARG A 80 27.52 -28.70 -22.23
N VAL A 81 28.34 -29.40 -23.00
CA VAL A 81 28.65 -29.05 -24.39
C VAL A 81 27.38 -29.09 -25.24
N LEU A 82 26.58 -30.14 -25.10
CA LEU A 82 25.29 -30.26 -25.78
C LEU A 82 24.32 -29.13 -25.37
N GLY A 83 24.31 -28.75 -24.09
CA GLY A 83 23.56 -27.61 -23.58
C GLY A 83 23.96 -26.29 -24.24
N VAL A 84 25.25 -26.02 -24.37
CA VAL A 84 25.76 -24.82 -25.06
C VAL A 84 25.36 -24.85 -26.54
N LEU A 85 25.55 -25.99 -27.22
CA LEU A 85 25.13 -26.12 -28.61
C LEU A 85 23.63 -25.87 -28.78
N LEU A 86 22.80 -26.48 -27.97
CA LEU A 86 21.35 -26.34 -28.05
C LEU A 86 20.90 -24.90 -27.75
N SER A 87 21.51 -24.23 -26.76
CA SER A 87 21.16 -22.84 -26.41
C SER A 87 21.49 -21.84 -27.52
N VAL A 88 22.45 -22.16 -28.39
CA VAL A 88 22.84 -21.30 -29.52
C VAL A 88 22.12 -21.71 -30.81
N THR A 89 22.09 -23.01 -31.11
CA THR A 89 21.54 -23.49 -32.39
C THR A 89 20.01 -23.34 -32.46
N ALA A 90 19.28 -23.57 -31.37
CA ALA A 90 17.81 -23.48 -31.37
C ALA A 90 17.32 -22.08 -31.75
N PRO A 91 17.76 -20.97 -31.11
CA PRO A 91 17.32 -19.63 -31.55
C PRO A 91 17.80 -19.26 -32.93
N LEU A 92 19.00 -19.66 -33.36
CA LEU A 92 19.49 -19.42 -34.70
C LEU A 92 18.65 -20.14 -35.75
N THR A 93 18.25 -21.37 -35.51
CA THR A 93 17.36 -22.14 -36.40
C THR A 93 15.99 -21.45 -36.52
N VAL A 94 15.40 -21.01 -35.41
CA VAL A 94 14.13 -20.26 -35.45
C VAL A 94 14.30 -18.97 -36.24
N LEU A 95 15.37 -18.21 -36.03
CA LEU A 95 15.65 -16.97 -36.75
C LEU A 95 15.77 -17.23 -38.28
N ALA A 96 16.49 -18.28 -38.66
CA ALA A 96 16.65 -18.67 -40.04
C ALA A 96 15.30 -19.08 -40.70
N LEU A 97 14.47 -19.84 -40.00
CA LEU A 97 13.13 -20.22 -40.44
C LEU A 97 12.22 -19.00 -40.65
N TYR A 98 12.24 -18.06 -39.70
CA TYR A 98 11.47 -16.81 -39.83
C TYR A 98 11.98 -15.94 -40.96
N ALA A 99 13.29 -15.87 -41.18
CA ALA A 99 13.87 -15.14 -42.33
C ALA A 99 13.50 -15.78 -43.64
N ALA A 100 13.64 -17.10 -43.77
CA ALA A 100 13.34 -17.84 -44.99
C ALA A 100 11.84 -17.81 -45.37
N SER A 101 10.95 -17.70 -44.37
CA SER A 101 9.49 -17.61 -44.60
C SER A 101 8.98 -16.18 -44.79
N GLY A 102 9.85 -15.16 -44.70
CA GLY A 102 9.44 -13.74 -44.76
C GLY A 102 8.72 -13.25 -43.50
N MET A 103 8.69 -14.06 -42.41
CA MET A 103 7.99 -13.75 -41.19
C MET A 103 8.84 -12.92 -40.21
N LEU A 104 10.12 -12.69 -40.49
CA LEU A 104 11.02 -11.96 -39.59
C LEU A 104 10.54 -10.52 -39.37
N GLY A 105 10.20 -9.78 -40.44
CA GLY A 105 9.69 -8.41 -40.35
C GLY A 105 8.40 -8.30 -39.52
N PRO A 106 7.35 -9.07 -39.86
CA PRO A 106 6.12 -9.12 -39.05
C PRO A 106 6.35 -9.50 -37.60
N ALA A 107 7.24 -10.45 -37.30
CA ALA A 107 7.58 -10.85 -35.94
C ALA A 107 8.27 -9.72 -35.18
N CYS A 108 9.26 -9.05 -35.77
CA CYS A 108 9.93 -7.90 -35.16
C CYS A 108 8.95 -6.75 -34.91
N LEU A 109 8.05 -6.45 -35.85
CA LEU A 109 7.05 -5.41 -35.69
C LEU A 109 6.05 -5.76 -34.55
N SER A 110 5.59 -7.02 -34.53
CA SER A 110 4.71 -7.50 -33.45
C SER A 110 5.35 -7.36 -32.07
N LEU A 111 6.63 -7.73 -31.92
CA LEU A 111 7.39 -7.60 -30.71
C LEU A 111 7.60 -6.14 -30.29
N ALA A 112 7.90 -5.26 -31.27
CA ALA A 112 8.04 -3.83 -31.02
C ALA A 112 6.72 -3.19 -30.56
N LEU A 113 5.59 -3.56 -31.17
CA LEU A 113 4.26 -3.12 -30.76
C LEU A 113 3.91 -3.65 -29.36
N TRP A 114 4.24 -4.89 -29.05
CA TRP A 114 4.05 -5.44 -27.71
C TRP A 114 4.89 -4.68 -26.66
N ALA A 115 6.16 -4.41 -26.94
CA ALA A 115 7.01 -3.62 -26.06
C ALA A 115 6.46 -2.20 -25.86
N LEU A 116 5.99 -1.55 -26.93
CA LEU A 116 5.32 -0.25 -26.86
C LEU A 116 4.05 -0.32 -26.02
N ALA A 117 3.24 -1.38 -26.16
CA ALA A 117 2.02 -1.58 -25.37
C ALA A 117 2.34 -1.68 -23.89
N VAL A 118 3.34 -2.47 -23.50
CA VAL A 118 3.78 -2.62 -22.12
C VAL A 118 4.32 -1.30 -21.56
N MET A 119 5.17 -0.60 -22.31
CA MET A 119 5.73 0.69 -21.90
C MET A 119 4.64 1.76 -21.73
N ALA A 120 3.71 1.86 -22.69
CA ALA A 120 2.58 2.78 -22.62
C ALA A 120 1.63 2.44 -21.46
N ALA A 121 1.39 1.15 -21.18
CA ALA A 121 0.60 0.71 -20.04
C ALA A 121 1.26 1.11 -18.72
N HIS A 122 2.55 0.88 -18.53
CA HIS A 122 3.29 1.30 -17.34
C HIS A 122 3.24 2.82 -17.15
N THR A 123 3.44 3.61 -18.20
CA THR A 123 3.37 5.08 -18.09
C THR A 123 1.95 5.60 -17.87
N ALA A 124 0.91 4.92 -18.36
CA ALA A 124 -0.49 5.24 -18.07
C ALA A 124 -0.87 4.94 -16.62
N LEU A 125 -0.34 3.85 -16.07
CA LEU A 125 -0.58 3.40 -14.70
C LEU A 125 0.36 4.04 -13.68
N ALA A 126 1.40 4.75 -14.12
CA ALA A 126 2.31 5.45 -13.23
C ALA A 126 1.53 6.34 -12.24
N PRO A 127 1.96 6.43 -10.97
CA PRO A 127 1.29 7.27 -9.97
C PRO A 127 1.14 8.69 -10.50
N SER A 128 0.00 9.33 -10.22
CA SER A 128 -0.24 10.74 -10.57
C SER A 128 0.86 11.62 -10.00
N HIS A 129 1.14 12.75 -10.65
CA HIS A 129 2.16 13.78 -10.32
C HIS A 129 2.03 14.41 -8.91
N GLY A 130 1.67 13.65 -7.89
CA GLY A 130 1.58 14.07 -6.50
C GLY A 130 2.43 13.21 -5.55
N ALA A 131 2.99 12.09 -6.02
CA ALA A 131 3.94 11.33 -5.21
C ALA A 131 5.26 12.10 -5.18
N ARG A 132 5.62 12.64 -4.02
CA ARG A 132 6.96 13.24 -3.82
C ARG A 132 8.00 12.15 -4.05
N LYS A 133 9.02 12.45 -4.85
CA LYS A 133 10.14 11.54 -5.05
C LYS A 133 10.91 11.45 -3.73
N PRO A 134 11.41 10.26 -3.37
CA PRO A 134 12.36 10.14 -2.28
C PRO A 134 13.57 11.05 -2.52
N GLU A 135 13.94 11.82 -1.51
CA GLU A 135 15.13 12.69 -1.55
C GLU A 135 16.25 12.04 -0.74
N PRO A 136 17.53 12.19 -1.10
CA PRO A 136 18.62 11.73 -0.25
C PRO A 136 18.50 12.35 1.14
N ALA A 137 18.50 11.52 2.18
CA ALA A 137 18.47 12.01 3.55
C ALA A 137 19.87 12.49 3.97
N ALA A 138 19.91 13.55 4.77
CA ALA A 138 21.14 13.92 5.43
C ALA A 138 21.51 12.84 6.45
N VAL A 139 22.80 12.50 6.54
CA VAL A 139 23.30 11.61 7.60
C VAL A 139 23.15 12.31 8.94
N PRO A 140 22.39 11.74 9.89
CA PRO A 140 22.14 12.39 11.17
C PRO A 140 23.42 12.42 12.00
N ARG A 141 23.60 13.49 12.76
CA ARG A 141 24.75 13.68 13.65
C ARG A 141 24.45 13.22 15.08
N ARG A 142 23.18 13.30 15.48
CA ARG A 142 22.69 12.88 16.80
C ARG A 142 21.39 12.09 16.66
N PRO A 143 21.42 10.91 16.00
CA PRO A 143 20.25 10.06 15.90
C PRO A 143 19.93 9.46 17.27
N TRP A 144 18.66 9.52 17.66
CA TRP A 144 18.18 9.03 18.94
C TRP A 144 17.16 7.91 18.74
N ILE A 145 17.39 6.76 19.36
CA ILE A 145 16.59 5.56 19.12
C ILE A 145 16.00 5.04 20.43
N VAL A 146 14.66 5.05 20.53
CA VAL A 146 13.95 4.35 21.60
C VAL A 146 13.75 2.89 21.19
N MET A 147 14.18 1.97 22.02
CA MET A 147 14.01 0.53 21.79
C MET A 147 13.20 -0.11 22.89
N ASN A 148 12.13 -0.83 22.52
CA ASN A 148 11.37 -1.65 23.44
C ASN A 148 11.93 -3.08 23.45
N PRO A 149 12.66 -3.49 24.50
CA PRO A 149 13.34 -4.80 24.54
C PRO A 149 12.37 -5.98 24.54
N ARG A 150 11.11 -5.77 24.94
CA ARG A 150 10.07 -6.82 24.98
C ARG A 150 9.27 -6.96 23.69
N SER A 151 9.39 -6.00 22.77
CA SER A 151 8.66 -6.04 21.51
C SER A 151 9.02 -7.25 20.65
N GLY A 152 8.01 -7.82 19.97
CA GLY A 152 8.17 -8.89 18.99
C GLY A 152 8.92 -10.12 19.51
N GLY A 153 8.73 -10.49 20.78
CA GLY A 153 9.41 -11.62 21.40
C GLY A 153 10.91 -11.39 21.59
N GLY A 154 11.33 -10.16 21.93
CA GLY A 154 12.73 -9.83 22.21
C GLY A 154 13.61 -9.64 20.97
N LYS A 155 13.04 -9.18 19.85
CA LYS A 155 13.80 -8.90 18.63
C LYS A 155 14.98 -7.96 18.87
N VAL A 156 14.87 -6.98 19.77
CA VAL A 156 15.95 -6.04 20.08
C VAL A 156 17.22 -6.77 20.52
N GLY A 157 17.10 -7.69 21.45
CA GLY A 157 18.25 -8.50 21.92
C GLY A 157 18.71 -9.53 20.87
N ARG A 158 17.75 -10.25 20.27
CA ARG A 158 18.04 -11.32 19.29
C ARG A 158 18.82 -10.84 18.07
N PHE A 159 18.58 -9.62 17.59
CA PHE A 159 19.26 -9.00 16.46
C PHE A 159 20.39 -8.06 16.87
N GLN A 160 20.73 -7.99 18.17
CA GLN A 160 21.77 -7.11 18.71
C GLN A 160 21.60 -5.65 18.29
N LEU A 161 20.34 -5.17 18.28
CA LEU A 161 20.01 -3.84 17.71
C LEU A 161 20.67 -2.72 18.50
N VAL A 162 20.86 -2.85 19.82
CA VAL A 162 21.52 -1.83 20.64
C VAL A 162 22.96 -1.60 20.19
N ASP A 163 23.75 -2.67 20.07
CA ASP A 163 25.15 -2.56 19.71
C ASP A 163 25.34 -2.06 18.29
N LYS A 164 24.53 -2.56 17.35
CA LYS A 164 24.53 -2.12 15.96
C LYS A 164 24.15 -0.66 15.79
N ALA A 165 23.12 -0.19 16.55
CA ALA A 165 22.70 1.19 16.50
C ALA A 165 23.77 2.14 17.08
N ARG A 166 24.39 1.76 18.21
CA ARG A 166 25.50 2.51 18.80
C ARG A 166 26.70 2.56 17.88
N ALA A 167 27.03 1.45 17.22
CA ALA A 167 28.10 1.40 16.22
C ALA A 167 27.81 2.31 15.00
N ALA A 168 26.51 2.53 14.67
CA ALA A 168 26.09 3.52 13.67
C ALA A 168 26.01 4.97 14.19
N GLY A 169 26.49 5.23 15.42
CA GLY A 169 26.53 6.55 16.02
C GLY A 169 25.24 7.00 16.71
N ALA A 170 24.29 6.10 16.95
CA ALA A 170 23.03 6.44 17.58
C ALA A 170 23.10 6.41 19.11
N GLU A 171 22.45 7.39 19.74
CA GLU A 171 22.10 7.33 21.14
C GLU A 171 20.90 6.38 21.34
N VAL A 172 21.06 5.37 22.18
CA VAL A 172 20.05 4.32 22.37
C VAL A 172 19.51 4.35 23.79
N VAL A 173 18.19 4.49 23.90
CA VAL A 173 17.44 4.39 25.16
C VAL A 173 16.54 3.16 25.12
N LEU A 174 16.72 2.30 26.11
CA LEU A 174 15.82 1.15 26.33
C LEU A 174 14.58 1.63 27.09
N LEU A 175 13.41 1.26 26.58
CA LEU A 175 12.13 1.60 27.21
C LEU A 175 11.88 0.67 28.40
N ASP A 176 11.89 1.21 29.59
CA ASP A 176 11.57 0.51 30.83
C ASP A 176 10.05 0.44 31.07
N ALA A 177 9.63 -0.46 31.95
CA ALA A 177 8.25 -0.57 32.34
C ALA A 177 7.78 0.71 33.07
N GLY A 178 6.71 1.34 32.57
CA GLY A 178 6.13 2.55 33.16
C GLY A 178 6.71 3.86 32.65
N GLN A 179 7.73 3.83 31.80
CA GLN A 179 8.20 5.05 31.12
C GLN A 179 7.26 5.46 30.00
N ASP A 180 7.00 6.77 29.92
CA ASP A 180 6.26 7.36 28.79
C ASP A 180 7.20 7.59 27.61
N VAL A 181 6.92 6.92 26.50
CA VAL A 181 7.72 7.02 25.27
C VAL A 181 7.63 8.42 24.65
N VAL A 182 6.52 9.12 24.85
CA VAL A 182 6.31 10.49 24.34
C VAL A 182 7.24 11.46 25.07
N ASP A 183 7.35 11.32 26.40
CA ASP A 183 8.23 12.16 27.20
C ASP A 183 9.71 11.89 26.89
N LEU A 184 10.06 10.62 26.64
CA LEU A 184 11.40 10.27 26.17
C LEU A 184 11.72 10.92 24.83
N ALA A 185 10.79 10.86 23.85
CA ALA A 185 10.98 11.47 22.55
C ALA A 185 11.07 13.03 22.62
N ARG A 186 10.24 13.64 23.45
CA ARG A 186 10.31 15.11 23.70
C ARG A 186 11.64 15.53 24.31
N ARG A 187 12.15 14.75 25.26
CA ARG A 187 13.46 14.98 25.86
C ARG A 187 14.57 14.90 24.80
N ALA A 188 14.56 13.85 23.97
CA ALA A 188 15.53 13.71 22.90
C ALA A 188 15.56 14.94 21.95
N VAL A 189 14.38 15.45 21.58
CA VAL A 189 14.28 16.68 20.77
C VAL A 189 14.86 17.88 21.54
N ALA A 190 14.54 18.05 22.81
CA ALA A 190 15.05 19.14 23.63
C ALA A 190 16.58 19.06 23.79
N GLU A 191 17.17 17.88 23.81
CA GLU A 191 18.61 17.63 23.85
C GLU A 191 19.29 17.74 22.48
N GLY A 192 18.53 18.05 21.41
CA GLY A 192 19.04 18.33 20.09
C GLY A 192 19.20 17.10 19.18
N ALA A 193 18.36 16.07 19.36
CA ALA A 193 18.27 14.98 18.42
C ALA A 193 17.86 15.49 17.02
N ASP A 194 18.59 15.12 16.00
CA ASP A 194 18.33 15.49 14.60
C ASP A 194 17.66 14.36 13.80
N LEU A 195 17.45 13.21 14.43
CA LEU A 195 16.61 12.09 13.98
C LEU A 195 16.06 11.33 15.18
N LEU A 196 14.76 11.06 15.19
CA LEU A 196 14.14 10.14 16.13
C LEU A 196 13.87 8.79 15.48
N ALA A 197 14.18 7.69 16.16
CA ALA A 197 13.86 6.35 15.68
C ALA A 197 13.23 5.48 16.77
N VAL A 198 12.47 4.47 16.35
CA VAL A 198 11.82 3.52 17.25
C VAL A 198 12.10 2.09 16.81
N ALA A 199 12.64 1.28 17.71
CA ALA A 199 12.63 -0.17 17.60
C ALA A 199 11.50 -0.74 18.47
N GLY A 200 10.33 -0.93 17.83
CA GLY A 200 9.11 -1.31 18.54
C GLY A 200 7.96 -1.69 17.60
N GLY A 201 6.77 -1.85 18.18
CA GLY A 201 5.52 -2.09 17.43
C GLY A 201 4.86 -0.79 16.95
N ASP A 202 3.80 -0.93 16.13
CA ASP A 202 3.11 0.17 15.45
C ASP A 202 2.58 1.24 16.43
N GLY A 203 2.04 0.87 17.60
CA GLY A 203 1.56 1.83 18.60
C GLY A 203 2.68 2.72 19.15
N THR A 204 3.84 2.14 19.53
CA THR A 204 5.00 2.93 19.97
C THR A 204 5.55 3.81 18.83
N GLN A 205 5.56 3.30 17.61
CA GLN A 205 5.97 4.06 16.42
C GLN A 205 5.08 5.28 16.19
N ALA A 206 3.75 5.14 16.33
CA ALA A 206 2.79 6.22 16.15
C ALA A 206 3.03 7.37 17.16
N LEU A 207 3.25 7.05 18.42
CA LEU A 207 3.47 8.06 19.47
C LEU A 207 4.76 8.87 19.24
N VAL A 208 5.86 8.22 18.89
CA VAL A 208 7.12 8.93 18.59
C VAL A 208 7.05 9.67 17.26
N ALA A 209 6.35 9.11 16.27
CA ALA A 209 6.10 9.77 14.98
C ALA A 209 5.34 11.08 15.15
N GLU A 210 4.38 11.14 16.07
CA GLU A 210 3.67 12.38 16.41
C GLU A 210 4.62 13.46 16.97
N VAL A 211 5.51 13.09 17.89
CA VAL A 211 6.51 14.02 18.43
C VAL A 211 7.45 14.50 17.32
N ALA A 212 7.94 13.57 16.48
CA ALA A 212 8.80 13.90 15.34
C ALA A 212 8.11 14.87 14.37
N ALA A 213 6.84 14.62 14.03
CA ALA A 213 6.07 15.49 13.13
C ALA A 213 5.82 16.88 13.72
N ARG A 214 5.52 16.98 15.02
CA ARG A 214 5.29 18.28 15.70
C ARG A 214 6.53 19.16 15.72
N HIS A 215 7.71 18.57 15.74
CA HIS A 215 9.00 19.27 15.79
C HIS A 215 9.74 19.31 14.44
N ASP A 216 9.12 18.82 13.36
CA ASP A 216 9.71 18.62 12.01
C ASP A 216 11.06 17.87 12.04
N VAL A 217 11.23 16.94 12.99
CA VAL A 217 12.41 16.09 13.11
C VAL A 217 12.21 14.84 12.25
N PRO A 218 13.19 14.41 11.44
CA PRO A 218 13.15 13.16 10.70
C PRO A 218 12.91 11.95 11.62
N PHE A 219 12.13 11.00 11.13
CA PHE A 219 11.72 9.80 11.86
C PHE A 219 12.17 8.52 11.14
N ALA A 220 12.65 7.52 11.86
CA ALA A 220 13.01 6.22 11.29
C ALA A 220 12.32 5.07 12.07
N VAL A 221 11.99 4.00 11.33
CA VAL A 221 11.31 2.81 11.89
C VAL A 221 12.26 1.62 11.84
N ILE A 222 12.41 0.95 12.99
CA ILE A 222 13.09 -0.33 13.12
C ILE A 222 12.03 -1.37 13.49
N PRO A 223 11.69 -2.33 12.61
CA PRO A 223 10.53 -3.20 12.76
C PRO A 223 10.73 -4.30 13.81
N ALA A 224 10.85 -3.91 15.08
CA ALA A 224 11.04 -4.84 16.19
C ALA A 224 9.75 -5.34 16.84
N GLY A 225 8.57 -4.87 16.43
CA GLY A 225 7.27 -5.33 16.93
C GLY A 225 6.83 -6.67 16.31
N THR A 226 5.63 -7.14 16.70
CA THR A 226 5.07 -8.41 16.24
C THR A 226 4.50 -8.30 14.81
N ARG A 227 3.76 -7.24 14.50
CA ARG A 227 3.05 -7.07 13.22
C ARG A 227 3.75 -6.11 12.26
N ASN A 228 4.16 -4.95 12.72
CA ASN A 228 4.91 -3.93 11.97
C ASN A 228 4.27 -3.58 10.61
N HIS A 229 2.96 -3.23 10.61
CA HIS A 229 2.23 -2.89 9.39
C HIS A 229 2.77 -1.62 8.74
N PHE A 230 3.12 -0.61 9.55
CA PHE A 230 3.70 0.62 9.04
C PHE A 230 5.05 0.37 8.36
N ALA A 231 5.92 -0.45 8.97
CA ALA A 231 7.18 -0.86 8.36
C ALA A 231 6.98 -1.62 7.04
N LEU A 232 5.97 -2.49 6.96
CA LEU A 232 5.59 -3.19 5.71
C LEU A 232 5.26 -2.19 4.60
N ASP A 233 4.46 -1.17 4.91
CA ASP A 233 4.05 -0.16 3.94
C ASP A 233 5.22 0.75 3.53
N LEU A 234 6.16 1.01 4.44
CA LEU A 234 7.43 1.67 4.15
C LEU A 234 8.37 0.81 3.29
N GLY A 235 8.07 -0.48 3.10
CA GLY A 235 8.89 -1.41 2.32
C GLY A 235 10.08 -2.01 3.08
N LEU A 236 10.09 -1.91 4.42
CA LEU A 236 11.16 -2.44 5.26
C LEU A 236 11.07 -3.96 5.43
N ASP A 237 12.21 -4.60 5.67
CA ASP A 237 12.26 -6.02 6.03
C ASP A 237 11.81 -6.20 7.49
N ARG A 238 10.69 -6.91 7.69
CA ARG A 238 10.17 -7.20 9.03
C ARG A 238 10.84 -8.40 9.69
N GLU A 239 11.52 -9.23 8.91
CA GLU A 239 12.23 -10.39 9.42
C GLU A 239 13.67 -10.03 9.82
N ASP A 240 14.28 -9.05 9.15
CA ASP A 240 15.57 -8.47 9.55
C ASP A 240 15.44 -6.99 9.94
N PRO A 241 15.09 -6.70 11.20
CA PRO A 241 15.00 -5.32 11.67
C PRO A 241 16.33 -4.58 11.68
N ALA A 242 17.47 -5.28 11.65
CA ALA A 242 18.78 -4.64 11.64
C ALA A 242 19.07 -3.94 10.31
N ALA A 243 18.53 -4.44 9.20
CA ALA A 243 18.67 -3.80 7.88
C ALA A 243 18.06 -2.37 7.88
N ALA A 244 17.08 -2.08 8.74
CA ALA A 244 16.52 -0.74 8.85
C ALA A 244 17.50 0.31 9.38
N LEU A 245 18.57 -0.10 10.08
CA LEU A 245 19.62 0.80 10.57
C LEU A 245 20.45 1.44 9.45
N GLU A 246 20.44 0.88 8.23
CA GLU A 246 21.06 1.51 7.05
C GLU A 246 20.49 2.90 6.77
N ALA A 247 19.26 3.17 7.22
CA ALA A 247 18.67 4.51 7.13
C ALA A 247 19.51 5.61 7.81
N LEU A 248 20.35 5.25 8.78
CA LEU A 248 21.23 6.19 9.48
C LEU A 248 22.47 6.60 8.67
N THR A 249 22.84 5.83 7.66
CA THR A 249 24.07 6.02 6.87
C THR A 249 23.82 6.25 5.39
N ASP A 250 22.89 5.50 4.77
CA ASP A 250 22.47 5.63 3.37
C ASP A 250 20.93 5.63 3.29
N GLY A 251 20.31 6.68 3.82
CA GLY A 251 18.88 6.86 3.85
C GLY A 251 18.34 7.71 2.69
N VAL A 252 17.05 7.55 2.45
CA VAL A 252 16.23 8.47 1.66
C VAL A 252 15.06 8.96 2.50
N GLU A 253 14.75 10.24 2.39
CA GLU A 253 13.60 10.84 3.06
C GLU A 253 12.37 10.76 2.19
N ILE A 254 11.25 10.37 2.80
CA ILE A 254 9.92 10.41 2.22
C ILE A 254 8.98 11.15 3.17
N ARG A 255 7.98 11.82 2.63
CA ARG A 255 6.92 12.43 3.43
C ARG A 255 5.72 11.49 3.46
N VAL A 256 5.16 11.27 4.65
CA VAL A 256 3.97 10.44 4.84
C VAL A 256 2.92 11.20 5.66
N ASP A 257 1.67 10.81 5.45
CA ASP A 257 0.55 11.37 6.20
C ASP A 257 0.48 10.76 7.61
N LEU A 258 -0.12 11.50 8.54
CA LEU A 258 -0.52 10.96 9.84
C LEU A 258 -2.04 10.99 9.95
N GLY A 259 -2.63 9.92 10.49
CA GLY A 259 -4.03 9.86 10.84
C GLY A 259 -4.26 10.25 12.28
N PHE A 260 -5.41 10.85 12.57
CA PHE A 260 -5.85 11.19 13.92
C PHE A 260 -7.29 10.72 14.13
N ALA A 261 -7.57 10.13 15.30
CA ALA A 261 -8.90 9.82 15.79
C ALA A 261 -9.12 10.65 17.07
N ALA A 262 -9.93 11.69 16.99
CA ALA A 262 -9.94 12.81 17.93
C ALA A 262 -8.52 13.40 18.03
N ASP A 263 -7.90 13.35 19.21
CA ASP A 263 -6.52 13.78 19.49
C ASP A 263 -5.47 12.66 19.46
N ARG A 264 -5.87 11.42 19.16
CA ARG A 264 -4.99 10.25 19.11
C ARG A 264 -4.44 10.00 17.71
N VAL A 265 -3.12 9.98 17.62
CA VAL A 265 -2.41 9.67 16.35
C VAL A 265 -2.50 8.19 15.99
N PHE A 266 -2.55 7.90 14.70
CA PHE A 266 -2.32 6.56 14.16
C PHE A 266 -1.54 6.60 12.86
N VAL A 267 -0.65 5.63 12.68
CA VAL A 267 0.12 5.45 11.44
C VAL A 267 -0.55 4.42 10.53
N ASN A 268 -1.33 3.48 11.06
CA ASN A 268 -2.04 2.47 10.29
C ASN A 268 -3.54 2.72 10.22
N ASN A 269 -4.26 2.53 11.31
CA ASN A 269 -5.71 2.65 11.32
C ASN A 269 -6.32 2.83 12.72
N ALA A 270 -7.55 3.37 12.70
CA ALA A 270 -8.48 3.34 13.81
C ALA A 270 -9.66 2.42 13.45
N SER A 271 -10.01 1.49 14.32
CA SER A 271 -11.08 0.51 14.14
C SER A 271 -12.18 0.70 15.18
N PHE A 272 -13.44 0.53 14.78
CA PHE A 272 -14.62 0.79 15.60
C PHE A 272 -15.59 -0.39 15.58
N GLY A 273 -16.43 -0.49 16.61
CA GLY A 273 -17.45 -1.52 16.73
C GLY A 273 -16.84 -2.91 16.98
N THR A 274 -17.44 -3.93 16.38
CA THR A 274 -17.01 -5.32 16.57
C THR A 274 -15.52 -5.54 16.25
N TYR A 275 -14.95 -4.77 15.34
CA TYR A 275 -13.52 -4.88 15.02
C TYR A 275 -12.64 -4.37 16.18
N ALA A 276 -13.05 -3.32 16.87
CA ALA A 276 -12.36 -2.82 18.07
C ALA A 276 -12.43 -3.83 19.22
N SER A 277 -13.58 -4.50 19.39
CA SER A 277 -13.77 -5.54 20.42
C SER A 277 -12.86 -6.75 20.18
N VAL A 278 -12.66 -7.14 18.91
CA VAL A 278 -11.70 -8.20 18.52
C VAL A 278 -10.26 -7.80 18.86
N VAL A 279 -9.89 -6.53 18.68
CA VAL A 279 -8.56 -6.03 19.05
C VAL A 279 -8.37 -5.99 20.56
N ALA A 280 -9.45 -5.79 21.32
CA ALA A 280 -9.43 -5.78 22.78
C ALA A 280 -9.19 -7.17 23.41
N ASP A 281 -9.56 -8.25 22.72
CA ASP A 281 -9.43 -9.61 23.24
C ASP A 281 -7.95 -10.03 23.33
N PRO A 282 -7.43 -10.36 24.54
CA PRO A 282 -6.05 -10.84 24.71
C PRO A 282 -5.74 -12.07 23.86
N ALA A 283 -6.70 -12.98 23.68
CA ALA A 283 -6.55 -14.17 22.84
C ALA A 283 -6.30 -13.83 21.37
N TYR A 284 -6.78 -12.67 20.89
CA TYR A 284 -6.53 -12.20 19.54
C TYR A 284 -5.10 -11.71 19.33
N ARG A 285 -4.43 -11.18 20.37
CA ARG A 285 -3.04 -10.73 20.28
C ARG A 285 -2.09 -11.89 19.96
N ASP A 286 -2.43 -13.10 20.43
CA ASP A 286 -1.63 -14.31 20.27
C ASP A 286 -2.14 -15.23 19.14
N ALA A 287 -3.40 -15.07 18.69
CA ALA A 287 -4.01 -15.89 17.65
C ALA A 287 -3.59 -15.47 16.24
N LYS A 288 -3.28 -16.46 15.42
CA LYS A 288 -3.07 -16.27 13.97
C LYS A 288 -4.35 -15.68 13.37
N VAL A 289 -4.22 -14.78 12.39
CA VAL A 289 -5.29 -14.10 11.63
C VAL A 289 -6.45 -15.03 11.19
N HIS A 290 -6.19 -16.31 11.06
CA HIS A 290 -7.19 -17.34 10.71
C HIS A 290 -8.29 -17.51 11.76
N THR A 291 -7.97 -17.42 13.05
CA THR A 291 -8.94 -17.56 14.14
C THR A 291 -9.87 -16.35 14.24
N ALA A 292 -9.33 -15.15 13.97
CA ALA A 292 -10.13 -13.92 13.96
C ALA A 292 -11.19 -13.90 12.84
N LEU A 293 -10.87 -14.44 11.67
CA LEU A 293 -11.83 -14.59 10.57
C LEU A 293 -12.92 -15.62 10.87
N GLN A 294 -12.66 -16.63 11.70
CA GLN A 294 -13.64 -17.66 12.08
C GLN A 294 -14.62 -17.17 13.17
N THR A 295 -14.18 -16.29 14.07
CA THR A 295 -15.03 -15.73 15.15
C THR A 295 -15.82 -14.51 14.69
N LEU A 296 -15.34 -13.80 13.65
CA LEU A 296 -15.96 -12.59 13.12
C LEU A 296 -17.47 -12.73 12.78
N PRO A 297 -17.97 -13.82 12.16
CA PRO A 297 -19.39 -13.96 11.87
C PRO A 297 -20.28 -14.01 13.10
N GLY A 298 -19.82 -14.68 14.17
CA GLY A 298 -20.56 -14.77 15.43
C GLY A 298 -20.64 -13.41 16.14
N LEU A 299 -19.56 -12.66 16.09
CA LEU A 299 -19.48 -11.31 16.66
C LEU A 299 -20.28 -10.27 15.86
N LEU A 300 -20.32 -10.39 14.53
CA LEU A 300 -21.10 -9.50 13.65
C LEU A 300 -22.62 -9.75 13.73
N ALA A 301 -23.04 -10.99 14.09
CA ALA A 301 -24.44 -11.40 14.19
C ALA A 301 -25.02 -11.27 15.60
N GLY A 302 -24.21 -10.90 16.61
CA GLY A 302 -24.64 -10.72 17.99
C GLY A 302 -25.66 -9.60 18.12
N LYS A 303 -26.71 -9.83 18.94
CA LYS A 303 -27.76 -8.81 19.20
C LYS A 303 -27.24 -7.59 19.96
N ASP A 304 -26.05 -7.68 20.56
CA ASP A 304 -25.40 -6.62 21.34
C ASP A 304 -24.30 -5.90 20.54
N ALA A 305 -24.25 -6.09 19.21
CA ALA A 305 -23.30 -5.39 18.38
C ALA A 305 -23.65 -3.88 18.36
N ALA A 306 -22.74 -3.05 18.87
CA ALA A 306 -22.90 -1.61 18.88
C ALA A 306 -23.18 -1.11 17.46
N THR A 307 -24.28 -0.38 17.30
CA THR A 307 -24.66 0.19 16.01
C THR A 307 -23.94 1.53 15.82
N LEU A 308 -23.11 1.59 14.80
CA LEU A 308 -22.37 2.81 14.47
C LEU A 308 -23.03 3.54 13.31
N ARG A 309 -22.96 4.87 13.37
CA ARG A 309 -23.23 5.79 12.26
C ARG A 309 -21.94 6.42 11.79
N MET A 310 -21.81 6.62 10.50
CA MET A 310 -20.62 7.20 9.89
C MET A 310 -21.01 8.27 8.89
N ARG A 311 -20.29 9.40 8.94
CA ARG A 311 -20.31 10.45 7.92
C ARG A 311 -18.87 10.65 7.43
N ALA A 312 -18.68 10.58 6.11
CA ALA A 312 -17.37 10.72 5.48
C ALA A 312 -17.53 11.57 4.21
N ASP A 313 -17.03 12.81 4.23
CA ASP A 313 -17.32 13.85 3.24
C ASP A 313 -18.85 13.93 2.98
N ALA A 314 -19.31 13.63 1.73
CA ALA A 314 -20.72 13.60 1.37
C ALA A 314 -21.42 12.24 1.62
N ALA A 315 -20.68 11.19 1.95
CA ALA A 315 -21.22 9.86 2.19
C ALA A 315 -21.72 9.70 3.63
N ARG A 316 -22.82 8.95 3.80
CA ARG A 316 -23.36 8.57 5.12
C ARG A 316 -23.69 7.08 5.13
N ALA A 317 -23.51 6.44 6.27
CA ALA A 317 -23.92 5.06 6.48
C ALA A 317 -24.32 4.86 7.94
N ASP A 318 -25.45 4.17 8.13
CA ASP A 318 -26.02 3.85 9.43
C ASP A 318 -26.08 2.32 9.61
N GLY A 319 -26.23 1.88 10.85
CA GLY A 319 -26.37 0.45 11.17
C GLY A 319 -25.09 -0.35 10.91
N LEU A 320 -23.91 0.25 11.10
CA LEU A 320 -22.65 -0.42 10.87
C LEU A 320 -22.25 -1.23 12.11
N GLN A 321 -21.85 -2.49 11.93
CA GLN A 321 -21.32 -3.33 12.99
C GLN A 321 -19.80 -3.20 13.12
N ALA A 322 -19.11 -2.87 12.02
CA ALA A 322 -17.67 -2.64 12.05
C ALA A 322 -17.27 -1.54 11.06
N LEU A 323 -16.33 -0.71 11.49
CA LEU A 323 -15.76 0.37 10.68
C LEU A 323 -14.25 0.40 10.90
N LEU A 324 -13.50 0.51 9.80
CA LEU A 324 -12.06 0.73 9.79
C LEU A 324 -11.75 2.02 9.05
N VAL A 325 -11.03 2.90 9.72
CA VAL A 325 -10.51 4.15 9.14
C VAL A 325 -8.99 4.03 9.07
N SER A 326 -8.42 3.95 7.89
CA SER A 326 -6.98 3.81 7.68
C SER A 326 -6.33 5.12 7.28
N ASN A 327 -5.11 5.34 7.75
CA ASN A 327 -4.24 6.41 7.28
C ASN A 327 -3.78 6.06 5.85
N ASN A 328 -4.40 6.66 4.87
CA ASN A 328 -4.36 6.30 3.46
C ASN A 328 -5.14 5.02 3.07
N PRO A 329 -5.74 4.99 1.88
CA PRO A 329 -6.54 3.87 1.41
C PRO A 329 -5.73 2.59 1.17
N TYR A 330 -6.26 1.45 1.59
CA TYR A 330 -5.72 0.14 1.22
C TYR A 330 -5.93 -0.17 -0.26
N ARG A 331 -5.01 -0.91 -0.86
CA ARG A 331 -5.16 -1.45 -2.21
C ARG A 331 -6.44 -2.29 -2.32
N ARG A 332 -7.13 -2.17 -3.44
CA ARG A 332 -8.26 -3.06 -3.75
C ARG A 332 -7.74 -4.49 -3.95
N ALA A 333 -8.49 -5.48 -3.48
CA ALA A 333 -8.14 -6.90 -3.37
C ALA A 333 -7.72 -7.62 -4.70
N VAL A 334 -7.58 -6.92 -5.81
CA VAL A 334 -7.15 -7.47 -7.11
C VAL A 334 -5.63 -7.65 -7.20
N ASP A 335 -4.87 -7.03 -6.28
CA ASP A 335 -3.40 -7.18 -6.25
C ASP A 335 -3.01 -8.34 -5.32
N SER A 336 -2.98 -9.54 -5.89
CA SER A 336 -2.68 -10.80 -5.17
C SER A 336 -1.24 -10.88 -4.65
N ALA A 337 -0.33 -10.04 -5.14
CA ALA A 337 1.08 -10.10 -4.76
C ALA A 337 1.35 -9.57 -3.33
N HIS A 338 0.58 -8.58 -2.85
CA HIS A 338 0.78 -7.99 -1.52
C HIS A 338 -0.57 -7.62 -0.88
N PRO A 339 -1.35 -8.58 -0.37
CA PRO A 339 -2.62 -8.31 0.28
C PRO A 339 -2.42 -7.50 1.57
N GLY A 340 -3.27 -6.48 1.77
CA GLY A 340 -3.27 -5.67 2.98
C GLY A 340 -2.24 -4.52 3.02
N ARG A 341 -1.54 -4.23 1.93
CA ARG A 341 -0.62 -3.10 1.83
C ARG A 341 -1.31 -1.86 1.27
N ARG A 342 -0.95 -0.68 1.80
CA ARG A 342 -1.39 0.61 1.24
C ARG A 342 -0.59 0.93 -0.02
N GLN A 343 -1.24 1.56 -0.99
CA GLN A 343 -0.59 1.92 -2.26
C GLN A 343 0.32 3.14 -2.12
N ARG A 344 -0.09 4.07 -1.26
CA ARG A 344 0.57 5.35 -0.98
C ARG A 344 0.41 5.65 0.50
N LEU A 345 1.33 6.43 1.05
CA LEU A 345 1.30 6.94 2.41
C LEU A 345 1.22 8.47 2.45
N ASP A 346 0.99 9.10 1.29
CA ASP A 346 1.02 10.56 1.05
C ASP A 346 -0.18 11.01 0.19
N SER A 347 -1.34 10.36 0.32
CA SER A 347 -2.53 10.70 -0.48
C SER A 347 -3.31 11.88 0.08
N GLY A 348 -3.10 12.25 1.34
CA GLY A 348 -3.88 13.24 2.08
C GLY A 348 -5.31 12.79 2.39
N ARG A 349 -5.62 11.49 2.24
CA ARG A 349 -6.97 10.96 2.43
C ARG A 349 -6.96 9.74 3.33
N LEU A 350 -8.04 9.59 4.10
CA LEU A 350 -8.32 8.39 4.87
C LEU A 350 -8.97 7.33 3.96
N GLY A 351 -8.61 6.07 4.17
CA GLY A 351 -9.35 4.95 3.60
C GLY A 351 -10.40 4.46 4.57
N VAL A 352 -11.63 4.25 4.11
CA VAL A 352 -12.75 3.83 4.95
C VAL A 352 -13.28 2.49 4.46
N LEU A 353 -13.41 1.54 5.38
CA LEU A 353 -14.03 0.25 5.13
C LEU A 353 -15.13 0.02 6.16
N CYS A 354 -16.38 -0.04 5.67
CA CYS A 354 -17.56 -0.27 6.50
C CYS A 354 -18.11 -1.66 6.25
N VAL A 355 -18.57 -2.30 7.32
CA VAL A 355 -19.28 -3.58 7.27
C VAL A 355 -20.66 -3.40 7.87
N ARG A 356 -21.69 -3.71 7.05
CA ARG A 356 -23.07 -3.79 7.48
C ARG A 356 -23.60 -5.19 7.19
N VAL A 357 -24.17 -5.81 8.21
CA VAL A 357 -24.71 -7.15 8.15
C VAL A 357 -26.13 -7.12 8.71
N ASP A 358 -27.12 -7.36 7.85
CA ASP A 358 -28.54 -7.32 8.24
C ASP A 358 -29.03 -8.70 8.77
N ASN A 359 -28.26 -9.78 8.51
CA ASN A 359 -28.61 -11.13 8.98
C ASN A 359 -27.39 -12.08 8.99
N THR A 360 -27.55 -13.22 9.70
CA THR A 360 -26.50 -14.25 9.84
C THR A 360 -26.05 -14.87 8.51
N VAL A 361 -26.91 -14.91 7.50
CA VAL A 361 -26.58 -15.43 6.17
C VAL A 361 -25.60 -14.47 5.45
N GLN A 362 -25.79 -13.17 5.60
CA GLN A 362 -24.85 -12.18 5.07
C GLN A 362 -23.51 -12.24 5.80
N ALA A 363 -23.52 -12.42 7.14
CA ALA A 363 -22.30 -12.62 7.92
C ALA A 363 -21.51 -13.86 7.42
N ALA A 364 -22.18 -14.98 7.19
CA ALA A 364 -21.55 -16.20 6.66
C ALA A 364 -21.02 -16.03 5.22
N ARG A 365 -21.66 -15.19 4.40
CA ARG A 365 -21.18 -14.87 3.03
C ARG A 365 -19.93 -14.00 3.02
N LEU A 366 -19.76 -13.12 4.00
CA LEU A 366 -18.54 -12.31 4.14
C LEU A 366 -17.28 -13.16 4.31
N VAL A 367 -17.39 -14.30 5.02
CA VAL A 367 -16.27 -15.24 5.21
C VAL A 367 -15.84 -15.90 3.90
N ARG A 368 -16.79 -16.13 2.98
CA ARG A 368 -16.54 -16.76 1.67
C ARG A 368 -15.97 -15.80 0.62
N GLY A 369 -15.92 -14.49 0.90
CA GLY A 369 -15.27 -13.52 0.04
C GLY A 369 -15.98 -12.14 0.00
N PRO A 370 -15.23 -11.06 -0.25
CA PRO A 370 -15.72 -9.67 -0.14
C PRO A 370 -16.59 -9.18 -1.32
N ARG A 371 -17.22 -10.08 -2.08
CA ARG A 371 -18.08 -9.73 -3.24
C ARG A 371 -19.53 -9.43 -2.84
N SER A 372 -19.88 -9.49 -1.56
CA SER A 372 -21.23 -9.18 -1.07
C SER A 372 -21.39 -7.66 -0.89
N GLY A 373 -22.59 -7.12 -1.14
CA GLY A 373 -22.95 -5.71 -0.92
C GLY A 373 -22.85 -5.23 0.55
N SER A 374 -22.41 -6.10 1.44
CA SER A 374 -22.21 -5.86 2.87
C SER A 374 -20.94 -5.08 3.22
N VAL A 375 -20.04 -4.84 2.25
CA VAL A 375 -18.78 -4.12 2.46
C VAL A 375 -18.74 -2.88 1.57
N MET A 376 -18.76 -1.70 2.19
CA MET A 376 -18.57 -0.43 1.51
C MET A 376 -17.12 0.05 1.70
N ARG A 377 -16.52 0.56 0.64
CA ARG A 377 -15.18 1.17 0.65
C ARG A 377 -15.23 2.53 0.00
N LEU A 378 -14.65 3.51 0.68
CA LEU A 378 -14.52 4.88 0.16
C LEU A 378 -13.24 5.54 0.68
N ASP A 379 -12.90 6.67 0.12
CA ASP A 379 -11.79 7.52 0.55
C ASP A 379 -12.38 8.88 0.95
N ALA A 380 -11.93 9.43 2.09
CA ALA A 380 -12.45 10.69 2.64
C ALA A 380 -11.31 11.56 3.21
N GLU A 381 -11.55 12.85 3.33
CA GLU A 381 -10.65 13.77 4.05
C GLU A 381 -10.94 13.77 5.55
N GLU A 382 -12.22 13.66 5.89
CA GLU A 382 -12.70 13.59 7.26
C GLU A 382 -13.75 12.47 7.39
N VAL A 383 -13.69 11.76 8.52
CA VAL A 383 -14.67 10.73 8.89
C VAL A 383 -15.15 10.98 10.30
N VAL A 384 -16.45 11.16 10.47
CA VAL A 384 -17.10 11.27 11.79
C VAL A 384 -17.78 9.96 12.10
N VAL A 385 -17.47 9.39 13.25
CA VAL A 385 -18.04 8.13 13.74
C VAL A 385 -18.84 8.39 14.99
N GLU A 386 -20.12 8.02 14.97
CA GLU A 386 -21.03 8.17 16.09
C GLU A 386 -21.48 6.80 16.57
N ALA A 387 -21.54 6.62 17.89
CA ALA A 387 -22.16 5.48 18.55
C ALA A 387 -23.48 5.93 19.23
N ASP A 388 -24.34 4.97 19.56
CA ASP A 388 -25.57 5.27 20.31
C ASP A 388 -25.31 5.58 21.80
N SER A 389 -24.06 5.38 22.27
CA SER A 389 -23.59 5.72 23.61
C SER A 389 -22.67 6.95 23.60
N ASP A 390 -22.52 7.60 24.76
CA ASP A 390 -21.66 8.79 24.94
C ASP A 390 -20.17 8.50 24.66
N THR A 391 -19.80 7.22 24.62
CA THR A 391 -18.43 6.79 24.35
C THR A 391 -18.42 5.65 23.33
N VAL A 392 -17.32 5.53 22.61
CA VAL A 392 -17.11 4.46 21.63
C VAL A 392 -15.75 3.79 21.86
N ALA A 393 -15.75 2.47 21.76
CA ALA A 393 -14.55 1.65 21.80
C ALA A 393 -13.81 1.77 20.45
N VAL A 394 -12.52 2.08 20.51
CA VAL A 394 -11.66 2.27 19.33
C VAL A 394 -10.39 1.46 19.48
N GLY A 395 -10.04 0.71 18.46
CA GLY A 395 -8.71 0.09 18.36
C GLY A 395 -7.81 0.99 17.52
N ILE A 396 -6.79 1.61 18.10
CA ILE A 396 -5.85 2.51 17.42
C ILE A 396 -4.51 1.78 17.29
N ASP A 397 -4.08 1.53 16.04
CA ASP A 397 -2.85 0.77 15.72
C ASP A 397 -2.67 -0.54 16.51
N GLY A 398 -3.80 -1.15 16.89
CA GLY A 398 -3.85 -2.39 17.67
C GLY A 398 -3.91 -2.20 19.18
N GLU A 399 -4.04 -0.96 19.69
CA GLU A 399 -4.27 -0.64 21.10
C GLU A 399 -5.73 -0.24 21.31
N TYR A 400 -6.37 -0.81 22.35
CA TYR A 400 -7.75 -0.52 22.68
C TYR A 400 -7.83 0.74 23.55
N VAL A 401 -8.71 1.67 23.15
CA VAL A 401 -9.02 2.89 23.90
C VAL A 401 -10.52 3.17 23.84
N THR A 402 -11.05 3.92 24.80
CA THR A 402 -12.41 4.44 24.78
C THR A 402 -12.37 5.94 24.55
N LEU A 403 -13.08 6.42 23.56
CA LEU A 403 -13.15 7.84 23.21
C LEU A 403 -14.57 8.37 23.34
N PRO A 404 -14.77 9.67 23.63
CA PRO A 404 -16.08 10.31 23.57
C PRO A 404 -16.69 10.22 22.17
N SER A 405 -17.99 9.98 22.05
CA SER A 405 -18.73 10.05 20.79
C SER A 405 -19.25 11.49 20.58
N PRO A 406 -19.16 12.07 19.37
CA PRO A 406 -18.60 11.50 18.14
C PRO A 406 -17.07 11.56 18.07
N VAL A 407 -16.47 10.57 17.43
CA VAL A 407 -15.03 10.56 17.10
C VAL A 407 -14.83 11.11 15.68
N VAL A 408 -14.03 12.16 15.58
CA VAL A 408 -13.64 12.74 14.29
C VAL A 408 -12.27 12.22 13.89
N CYS A 409 -12.21 11.51 12.75
CA CYS A 409 -10.96 11.05 12.15
C CYS A 409 -10.53 12.01 11.02
N ARG A 410 -9.25 12.41 11.02
CA ARG A 410 -8.66 13.30 10.01
C ARG A 410 -7.31 12.81 9.55
N SER A 411 -6.95 13.15 8.31
CA SER A 411 -5.59 12.99 7.79
C SER A 411 -4.83 14.32 7.92
N SER A 412 -3.58 14.26 8.36
CA SER A 412 -2.62 15.37 8.28
C SER A 412 -1.64 15.07 7.14
N PRO A 413 -1.81 15.70 5.98
CA PRO A 413 -1.06 15.35 4.78
C PRO A 413 0.42 15.70 4.90
N ALA A 414 1.30 14.76 4.51
CA ALA A 414 2.75 14.92 4.47
C ALA A 414 3.37 15.41 5.80
N ALA A 415 2.71 15.13 6.92
CA ALA A 415 3.07 15.65 8.23
C ALA A 415 4.37 15.06 8.79
N LEU A 416 4.71 13.83 8.40
CA LEU A 416 5.87 13.12 8.94
C LEU A 416 6.96 12.95 7.88
N ARG A 417 8.19 13.32 8.23
CA ARG A 417 9.40 13.06 7.48
C ARG A 417 9.93 11.68 7.89
N VAL A 418 9.93 10.71 6.99
CA VAL A 418 10.41 9.36 7.30
C VAL A 418 11.69 9.08 6.54
N VAL A 419 12.75 8.73 7.27
CA VAL A 419 14.01 8.28 6.70
C VAL A 419 14.00 6.76 6.65
N VAL A 420 14.25 6.21 5.47
CA VAL A 420 14.25 4.76 5.22
C VAL A 420 15.50 4.38 4.43
N PRO A 421 15.98 3.14 4.53
CA PRO A 421 17.09 2.67 3.71
C PRO A 421 16.83 2.91 2.22
N ARG A 422 17.85 3.29 1.46
CA ARG A 422 17.75 3.47 0.01
C ARG A 422 17.30 2.19 -0.69
N HIS A 423 17.85 1.05 -0.29
CA HIS A 423 17.50 -0.28 -0.81
C HIS A 423 16.61 -1.01 0.18
N ARG A 424 15.36 -1.26 -0.22
CA ARG A 424 14.35 -1.90 0.61
C ARG A 424 13.68 -3.03 -0.15
N PRO A 425 13.52 -4.23 0.43
CA PRO A 425 12.95 -5.39 -0.26
C PRO A 425 11.49 -5.18 -0.68
N GLY A 426 10.73 -4.39 0.07
CA GLY A 426 9.33 -4.11 -0.22
C GLY A 426 9.09 -3.04 -1.30
N VAL A 427 10.12 -2.40 -1.84
CA VAL A 427 10.01 -1.48 -2.96
C VAL A 427 10.50 -2.18 -4.23
N PRO A 428 9.61 -2.50 -5.19
CA PRO A 428 10.03 -3.15 -6.42
C PRO A 428 11.06 -2.31 -7.16
N THR A 429 12.19 -2.88 -7.48
CA THR A 429 13.25 -2.26 -8.31
C THR A 429 12.87 -2.25 -9.79
N ALA A 430 11.94 -3.11 -10.18
CA ALA A 430 11.37 -3.16 -11.53
C ALA A 430 9.84 -3.00 -11.48
N ALA A 431 9.27 -2.38 -12.51
CA ALA A 431 7.83 -2.31 -12.66
C ALA A 431 7.26 -3.74 -12.81
N GLY A 432 6.35 -4.12 -11.94
CA GLY A 432 5.62 -5.39 -12.04
C GLY A 432 4.82 -5.48 -13.35
N PRO A 433 4.22 -6.63 -13.66
CA PRO A 433 3.43 -6.81 -14.88
C PRO A 433 2.32 -5.77 -14.97
N ALA A 434 2.03 -5.29 -16.18
CA ALA A 434 1.02 -4.27 -16.42
C ALA A 434 -0.39 -4.79 -16.03
N ASP A 435 -1.14 -4.00 -15.25
CA ASP A 435 -2.54 -4.27 -14.91
C ASP A 435 -3.45 -3.90 -16.09
N TRP A 436 -3.60 -4.81 -17.03
CA TRP A 436 -4.40 -4.62 -18.26
C TRP A 436 -5.87 -4.29 -17.99
N PRO A 437 -6.58 -4.91 -17.03
CA PRO A 437 -7.92 -4.48 -16.65
C PRO A 437 -8.01 -3.02 -16.24
N ARG A 438 -6.99 -2.49 -15.58
CA ARG A 438 -6.93 -1.08 -15.18
C ARG A 438 -6.61 -0.17 -16.36
N VAL A 439 -5.71 -0.59 -17.25
CA VAL A 439 -5.42 0.13 -18.51
C VAL A 439 -6.69 0.25 -19.34
N THR A 440 -7.46 -0.82 -19.51
CA THR A 440 -8.71 -0.84 -20.27
C THR A 440 -9.75 0.12 -19.67
N ARG A 441 -9.92 0.12 -18.35
CA ARG A 441 -10.84 1.06 -17.67
C ARG A 441 -10.42 2.52 -17.86
N LEU A 442 -9.12 2.81 -17.80
CA LEU A 442 -8.57 4.14 -18.09
C LEU A 442 -8.83 4.56 -19.55
N ALA A 443 -8.57 3.68 -20.50
CA ALA A 443 -8.74 3.96 -21.93
C ALA A 443 -10.19 4.27 -22.30
N LEU A 444 -11.15 3.60 -21.65
CA LEU A 444 -12.59 3.78 -21.84
C LEU A 444 -13.16 4.99 -21.06
N GLY A 445 -12.34 5.76 -20.36
CA GLY A 445 -12.81 6.85 -19.50
C GLY A 445 -13.62 6.38 -18.29
N ARG A 446 -13.68 5.08 -18.04
CA ARG A 446 -14.37 4.44 -16.92
C ARG A 446 -13.42 4.32 -15.71
N LEU A 447 -12.95 5.43 -15.19
CA LEU A 447 -12.60 5.48 -13.78
C LEU A 447 -13.94 5.25 -13.08
N ALA A 448 -14.01 4.20 -12.24
CA ALA A 448 -15.26 3.85 -11.59
C ALA A 448 -15.87 5.12 -10.96
N PRO A 449 -17.13 5.47 -11.29
CA PRO A 449 -17.82 6.50 -10.57
C PRO A 449 -17.80 6.06 -9.10
N HIS A 450 -17.48 6.98 -8.20
CA HIS A 450 -17.83 6.80 -6.81
C HIS A 450 -19.34 6.54 -6.82
N HIS A 451 -19.75 5.28 -6.63
CA HIS A 451 -21.16 4.97 -6.42
C HIS A 451 -21.54 5.57 -5.06
N GLY A 452 -21.92 6.86 -5.08
CA GLY A 452 -22.81 7.38 -4.07
C GLY A 452 -24.09 6.54 -4.07
N PRO A 453 -24.73 6.31 -2.92
CA PRO A 453 -25.98 5.60 -2.85
C PRO A 453 -26.99 6.29 -3.77
N ARG A 454 -27.64 5.53 -4.66
CA ARG A 454 -28.82 6.01 -5.39
C ARG A 454 -29.82 6.49 -4.34
N PRO A 455 -30.44 7.68 -4.49
CA PRO A 455 -31.55 8.07 -3.64
C PRO A 455 -32.61 6.99 -3.78
N ALA A 456 -33.09 6.49 -2.63
CA ALA A 456 -34.26 5.63 -2.59
C ALA A 456 -35.41 6.43 -3.20
N THR A 457 -35.90 5.98 -4.34
CA THR A 457 -37.19 6.44 -4.86
C THR A 457 -38.25 6.02 -3.87
N ALA A 458 -39.08 7.01 -3.46
CA ALA A 458 -40.17 6.90 -2.54
C ALA A 458 -41.18 5.82 -2.95
#